data_a6b64b452ad7f33f4eed2681e1c342e0
#
_entry.id   a6b64b452ad7f33f4eed2681e1c342e0
#
_cell.length_a   1.000
_cell.length_b   1.000
_cell.length_c   1.000
_cell.angle_alpha   90.00
_cell.angle_beta   90.00
_cell.angle_gamma   90.00
#
_symmetry.space_group_name_H-M   'P 1'
#
loop_
_entity.id
_entity.type
_entity.pdbx_description
1 polymer ?
#
loop_
_entity_poly.entity_id
_entity_poly.type
_entity_poly.pdbx_seq_one_letter_code
_entity_poly.pdbx_strand_id
1 'polypeptide(L)'
;VQLGSLSEFDSLSYSLGANIGYGMSYEMKDIPFDFKAVDKGVREGALGKATQEHDKSLDMLREYFMTKRGERAQAVAQKRAEADSVRLAGGDTTKVEYPAADPDMFESEEERTEISYAFGNDIGYNIAQSGMPIQLVWIGEAMQNVRDNNAKMTEDEVNQYLQYYFMVKRPAENAEASKAWLEKTEKKSGVKKTESGLLYKVTDAGDASVMPKDPRDVVKVHY
;
A
#
# COMPACT_ATOMS: atom_id res chain seq x y z
N VAL A 1 -1.52 -8.57 -11.81
CA VAL A 1 -1.39 -7.13 -12.02
C VAL A 1 -0.96 -6.87 -13.45
N GLN A 2 -1.58 -5.90 -14.10
CA GLN A 2 -1.25 -5.47 -15.46
C GLN A 2 -1.47 -3.97 -15.60
N LEU A 3 -0.90 -3.34 -16.63
CA LEU A 3 -1.12 -1.93 -16.90
C LEU A 3 -2.61 -1.63 -17.15
N GLY A 4 -3.27 -2.46 -17.96
CA GLY A 4 -4.69 -2.36 -18.26
C GLY A 4 -5.04 -1.32 -19.32
N SER A 5 -6.33 -1.10 -19.52
CA SER A 5 -6.90 -0.15 -20.47
C SER A 5 -8.09 0.57 -19.84
N LEU A 6 -8.30 1.85 -20.19
CA LEU A 6 -9.49 2.61 -19.80
C LEU A 6 -10.73 2.29 -20.65
N SER A 7 -10.65 1.37 -21.61
CA SER A 7 -11.77 0.99 -22.47
C SER A 7 -12.90 0.28 -21.74
N GLU A 8 -12.56 -0.46 -20.68
CA GLU A 8 -13.52 -1.19 -19.86
C GLU A 8 -13.34 -0.82 -18.38
N PHE A 9 -14.42 -0.39 -17.73
CA PHE A 9 -14.38 0.00 -16.32
C PHE A 9 -14.14 -1.21 -15.43
N ASP A 10 -13.04 -1.16 -14.67
CA ASP A 10 -12.69 -2.17 -13.68
C ASP A 10 -13.01 -1.68 -12.27
N SER A 11 -14.12 -2.16 -11.72
CA SER A 11 -14.62 -1.71 -10.42
C SER A 11 -13.65 -1.98 -9.26
N LEU A 12 -12.91 -3.10 -9.31
CA LEU A 12 -11.96 -3.44 -8.24
C LEU A 12 -10.79 -2.46 -8.24
N SER A 13 -10.15 -2.32 -9.40
CA SER A 13 -8.99 -1.43 -9.54
C SER A 13 -9.37 0.03 -9.28
N TYR A 14 -10.53 0.46 -9.79
CA TYR A 14 -11.04 1.81 -9.52
C TYR A 14 -11.31 2.03 -8.03
N SER A 15 -12.00 1.10 -7.36
CA SER A 15 -12.30 1.23 -5.93
C SER A 15 -11.04 1.26 -5.06
N LEU A 16 -10.03 0.45 -5.39
CA LEU A 16 -8.75 0.51 -4.67
C LEU A 16 -8.04 1.85 -4.86
N GLY A 17 -7.98 2.35 -6.10
CA GLY A 17 -7.39 3.66 -6.39
C GLY A 17 -8.16 4.81 -5.72
N ALA A 18 -9.50 4.76 -5.74
CA ALA A 18 -10.34 5.76 -5.08
C ALA A 18 -10.19 5.71 -3.55
N ASN A 19 -10.10 4.53 -2.95
CA ASN A 19 -9.85 4.39 -1.51
C ASN A 19 -8.51 5.02 -1.10
N ILE A 20 -7.45 4.79 -1.88
CA ILE A 20 -6.16 5.46 -1.67
C ILE A 20 -6.32 6.98 -1.81
N GLY A 21 -7.00 7.45 -2.86
CA GLY A 21 -7.26 8.87 -3.10
C GLY A 21 -8.03 9.54 -1.96
N TYR A 22 -9.06 8.88 -1.42
CA TYR A 22 -9.82 9.37 -0.25
C TYR A 22 -8.94 9.42 0.99
N GLY A 23 -8.16 8.37 1.29
CA GLY A 23 -7.20 8.37 2.39
C GLY A 23 -6.20 9.52 2.29
N MET A 24 -5.63 9.77 1.10
CA MET A 24 -4.75 10.91 0.88
C MET A 24 -5.46 12.26 1.11
N SER A 25 -6.72 12.38 0.71
CA SER A 25 -7.50 13.63 0.81
C SER A 25 -7.92 13.95 2.25
N TYR A 26 -8.08 12.96 3.11
CA TYR A 26 -8.50 13.14 4.50
C TYR A 26 -7.34 13.06 5.49
N GLU A 27 -6.58 11.98 5.46
CA GLU A 27 -5.52 11.71 6.44
C GLU A 27 -4.22 12.45 6.13
N MET A 28 -3.97 12.71 4.85
CA MET A 28 -2.73 13.31 4.35
C MET A 28 -2.96 14.64 3.61
N LYS A 29 -4.10 15.30 3.87
CA LYS A 29 -4.50 16.56 3.19
C LYS A 29 -3.47 17.67 3.29
N ASP A 30 -2.70 17.68 4.38
CA ASP A 30 -1.67 18.68 4.65
C ASP A 30 -0.30 18.35 3.99
N ILE A 31 -0.22 17.23 3.25
CA ILE A 31 1.00 16.82 2.57
C ILE A 31 0.84 17.07 1.07
N PRO A 32 1.55 18.04 0.51
CA PRO A 32 1.41 18.40 -0.90
C PRO A 32 2.17 17.42 -1.81
N PHE A 33 1.71 16.16 -1.86
CA PHE A 33 2.32 15.14 -2.72
C PHE A 33 2.37 15.54 -4.20
N ASP A 34 3.42 15.13 -4.89
CA ASP A 34 3.46 15.09 -6.35
C ASP A 34 2.71 13.85 -6.85
N PHE A 35 1.47 14.03 -7.27
CA PHE A 35 0.62 12.93 -7.74
C PHE A 35 1.17 12.20 -8.97
N LYS A 36 1.98 12.88 -9.81
CA LYS A 36 2.62 12.21 -10.96
C LYS A 36 3.70 11.25 -10.47
N ALA A 37 4.47 11.67 -9.46
CA ALA A 37 5.47 10.81 -8.84
C ALA A 37 4.82 9.65 -8.09
N VAL A 38 3.69 9.87 -7.38
CA VAL A 38 2.93 8.79 -6.74
C VAL A 38 2.43 7.79 -7.79
N ASP A 39 1.74 8.22 -8.84
CA ASP A 39 1.25 7.31 -9.90
C ASP A 39 2.38 6.54 -10.57
N LYS A 40 3.51 7.19 -10.84
CA LYS A 40 4.70 6.55 -11.37
C LYS A 40 5.21 5.47 -10.42
N GLY A 41 5.34 5.79 -9.13
CA GLY A 41 5.77 4.83 -8.11
C GLY A 41 4.84 3.63 -8.03
N VAL A 42 3.52 3.84 -8.01
CA VAL A 42 2.52 2.75 -8.02
C VAL A 42 2.72 1.83 -9.22
N ARG A 43 2.84 2.39 -10.42
CA ARG A 43 2.99 1.59 -11.64
C ARG A 43 4.29 0.81 -11.67
N GLU A 44 5.40 1.48 -11.38
CA GLU A 44 6.72 0.86 -11.42
C GLU A 44 6.89 -0.17 -10.30
N GLY A 45 6.43 0.12 -9.08
CA GLY A 45 6.45 -0.81 -7.94
C GLY A 45 5.61 -2.05 -8.22
N ALA A 46 4.38 -1.88 -8.73
CA ALA A 46 3.49 -3.00 -9.02
C ALA A 46 3.98 -3.89 -10.18
N LEU A 47 4.76 -3.34 -11.10
CA LEU A 47 5.33 -4.09 -12.24
C LEU A 47 6.74 -4.64 -11.96
N GLY A 48 7.29 -4.42 -10.77
CA GLY A 48 8.67 -4.81 -10.43
C GLY A 48 9.72 -4.05 -11.24
N LYS A 49 9.42 -2.81 -11.64
CA LYS A 49 10.29 -1.93 -12.46
C LYS A 49 10.69 -0.65 -11.72
N ALA A 50 10.47 -0.62 -10.40
CA ALA A 50 10.81 0.56 -9.60
C ALA A 50 12.31 0.88 -9.71
N THR A 51 12.61 2.17 -9.85
CA THR A 51 13.99 2.68 -9.88
C THR A 51 14.64 2.69 -8.50
N GLN A 52 13.84 2.48 -7.46
CA GLN A 52 14.25 2.43 -6.07
C GLN A 52 13.73 1.14 -5.43
N GLU A 53 14.60 0.46 -4.69
CA GLU A 53 14.24 -0.73 -3.92
C GLU A 53 13.12 -0.43 -2.90
N HIS A 54 12.23 -1.39 -2.68
CA HIS A 54 11.08 -1.21 -1.78
C HIS A 54 11.52 -0.88 -0.34
N ASP A 55 12.53 -1.59 0.20
CA ASP A 55 13.03 -1.34 1.55
C ASP A 55 13.59 0.08 1.71
N LYS A 56 14.28 0.59 0.67
CA LYS A 56 14.75 1.98 0.66
C LYS A 56 13.58 2.97 0.66
N SER A 57 12.50 2.68 -0.08
CA SER A 57 11.29 3.50 -0.05
C SER A 57 10.68 3.54 1.34
N LEU A 58 10.58 2.40 2.02
CA LEU A 58 10.09 2.32 3.40
C LEU A 58 10.95 3.13 4.39
N ASP A 59 12.27 3.06 4.27
CA ASP A 59 13.18 3.81 5.13
C ASP A 59 13.03 5.32 4.91
N MET A 60 12.92 5.78 3.66
CA MET A 60 12.69 7.19 3.33
C MET A 60 11.35 7.68 3.88
N LEU A 61 10.27 6.89 3.72
CA LEU A 61 8.95 7.23 4.27
C LEU A 61 8.98 7.29 5.79
N ARG A 62 9.62 6.32 6.43
CA ARG A 62 9.78 6.31 7.90
C ARG A 62 10.53 7.54 8.39
N GLU A 63 11.67 7.86 7.78
CA GLU A 63 12.45 9.04 8.14
C GLU A 63 11.64 10.33 7.97
N TYR A 64 10.94 10.47 6.85
CA TYR A 64 10.10 11.62 6.58
C TYR A 64 8.97 11.76 7.61
N PHE A 65 8.16 10.72 7.78
CA PHE A 65 6.95 10.79 8.62
C PHE A 65 7.26 10.82 10.11
N MET A 66 8.28 10.07 10.57
CA MET A 66 8.57 9.92 11.99
C MET A 66 9.54 10.97 12.52
N THR A 67 10.35 11.61 11.66
CA THR A 67 11.39 12.53 12.06
C THR A 67 11.25 13.88 11.40
N LYS A 68 11.53 13.98 10.11
CA LYS A 68 11.65 15.27 9.39
C LYS A 68 10.41 16.14 9.47
N ARG A 69 9.24 15.54 9.26
CA ARG A 69 7.96 16.26 9.31
C ARG A 69 7.71 16.87 10.70
N GLY A 70 7.97 16.11 11.76
CA GLY A 70 7.81 16.58 13.14
C GLY A 70 8.78 17.71 13.48
N GLU A 71 10.04 17.57 13.12
CA GLU A 71 11.08 18.58 13.35
C GLU A 71 10.75 19.89 12.62
N ARG A 72 10.31 19.82 11.37
CA ARG A 72 9.91 21.00 10.59
C ARG A 72 8.68 21.69 11.20
N ALA A 73 7.66 20.93 11.59
CA ALA A 73 6.48 21.48 12.25
C ALA A 73 6.86 22.20 13.57
N GLN A 74 7.76 21.63 14.35
CA GLN A 74 8.25 22.22 15.58
C GLN A 74 9.05 23.49 15.30
N ALA A 75 9.94 23.51 14.30
CA ALA A 75 10.71 24.69 13.92
C ALA A 75 9.80 25.86 13.47
N VAL A 76 8.75 25.56 12.71
CA VAL A 76 7.75 26.58 12.31
C VAL A 76 6.98 27.09 13.51
N ALA A 77 6.53 26.22 14.42
CA ALA A 77 5.84 26.62 15.63
C ALA A 77 6.70 27.53 16.52
N GLN A 78 7.98 27.23 16.64
CA GLN A 78 8.94 28.06 17.37
C GLN A 78 9.08 29.44 16.73
N LYS A 79 9.31 29.53 15.41
CA LYS A 79 9.39 30.80 14.69
C LYS A 79 8.13 31.65 14.84
N ARG A 80 6.95 31.02 14.83
CA ARG A 80 5.66 31.73 15.08
C ARG A 80 5.60 32.27 16.48
N ALA A 81 5.96 31.48 17.48
CA ALA A 81 5.97 31.92 18.88
C ALA A 81 6.93 33.10 19.12
N GLU A 82 8.11 33.08 18.49
CA GLU A 82 9.08 34.18 18.52
C GLU A 82 8.51 35.45 17.88
N ALA A 83 7.89 35.32 16.68
CA ALA A 83 7.23 36.45 15.99
C ALA A 83 6.06 37.05 16.81
N ASP A 84 5.23 36.20 17.40
CA ASP A 84 4.14 36.62 18.28
C ASP A 84 4.64 37.32 19.55
N SER A 85 5.73 36.83 20.11
CA SER A 85 6.38 37.47 21.30
C SER A 85 6.84 38.89 20.99
N VAL A 86 7.48 39.11 19.84
CA VAL A 86 7.91 40.46 19.41
C VAL A 86 6.71 41.38 19.19
N ARG A 87 5.63 40.87 18.55
CA ARG A 87 4.40 41.63 18.32
C ARG A 87 3.72 42.04 19.63
N LEU A 88 3.60 41.13 20.59
CA LEU A 88 2.98 41.38 21.90
C LEU A 88 3.79 42.36 22.75
N ALA A 89 5.11 42.36 22.61
CA ALA A 89 6.00 43.31 23.29
C ALA A 89 6.02 44.71 22.65
N GLY A 90 5.24 44.95 21.59
CA GLY A 90 5.23 46.23 20.86
C GLY A 90 6.53 46.51 20.07
N GLY A 91 7.26 45.44 19.74
CA GLY A 91 8.53 45.51 19.00
C GLY A 91 8.34 45.80 17.50
N ASP A 92 9.48 46.07 16.84
CA ASP A 92 9.50 46.31 15.38
C ASP A 92 9.27 45.01 14.61
N THR A 93 8.04 44.82 14.15
CA THR A 93 7.62 43.62 13.37
C THR A 93 8.09 43.62 11.93
N THR A 94 8.65 44.73 11.43
CA THR A 94 9.15 44.84 10.04
C THR A 94 10.36 43.95 9.76
N LYS A 95 11.04 43.49 10.80
CA LYS A 95 12.25 42.64 10.74
C LYS A 95 11.94 41.16 11.13
N VAL A 96 10.69 40.85 11.46
CA VAL A 96 10.29 39.52 11.91
C VAL A 96 9.57 38.84 10.77
N GLU A 97 10.17 37.80 10.21
CA GLU A 97 9.53 36.93 9.22
C GLU A 97 8.49 36.04 9.93
N TYR A 98 7.21 36.27 9.64
CA TYR A 98 6.13 35.43 10.11
C TYR A 98 5.97 34.24 9.16
N PRO A 99 6.18 32.99 9.61
CA PRO A 99 6.05 31.82 8.74
C PRO A 99 4.65 31.69 8.16
N ALA A 100 4.55 31.23 6.91
CA ALA A 100 3.27 30.95 6.26
C ALA A 100 2.39 30.05 7.12
N ALA A 101 1.06 30.14 6.92
CA ALA A 101 0.09 29.34 7.65
C ALA A 101 0.30 27.82 7.39
N ASP A 102 0.59 27.46 6.15
CA ASP A 102 0.94 26.13 5.73
C ASP A 102 2.40 26.13 5.28
N PRO A 103 3.33 25.79 6.21
CA PRO A 103 4.74 25.67 5.82
C PRO A 103 4.85 24.54 4.81
N ASP A 104 5.70 24.74 3.81
CA ASP A 104 6.06 23.66 2.90
C ASP A 104 6.60 22.48 3.71
N MET A 105 5.91 21.35 3.64
CA MET A 105 6.25 20.15 4.41
C MET A 105 7.47 19.44 3.85
N PHE A 106 7.93 19.81 2.67
CA PHE A 106 9.12 19.30 2.02
C PHE A 106 10.21 20.38 1.99
N GLU A 107 11.46 19.97 2.08
CA GLU A 107 12.62 20.87 2.02
C GLU A 107 12.84 21.41 0.61
N SER A 108 12.49 20.61 -0.40
CA SER A 108 12.64 20.94 -1.82
C SER A 108 11.63 20.17 -2.68
N GLU A 109 11.46 20.63 -3.93
CA GLU A 109 10.70 19.91 -4.95
C GLU A 109 11.29 18.51 -5.24
N GLU A 110 12.61 18.35 -5.09
CA GLU A 110 13.27 17.06 -5.25
C GLU A 110 12.84 16.10 -4.14
N GLU A 111 12.92 16.50 -2.87
CA GLU A 111 12.45 15.70 -1.74
C GLU A 111 10.96 15.37 -1.88
N ARG A 112 10.13 16.35 -2.28
CA ARG A 112 8.72 16.14 -2.54
C ARG A 112 8.50 15.03 -3.57
N THR A 113 9.20 15.08 -4.68
CA THR A 113 9.10 14.10 -5.75
C THR A 113 9.59 12.72 -5.29
N GLU A 114 10.71 12.66 -4.57
CA GLU A 114 11.27 11.40 -4.07
C GLU A 114 10.36 10.73 -3.03
N ILE A 115 9.84 11.48 -2.07
CA ILE A 115 8.91 10.95 -1.04
C ILE A 115 7.59 10.52 -1.69
N SER A 116 7.08 11.31 -2.64
CA SER A 116 5.88 10.94 -3.39
C SER A 116 6.07 9.66 -4.20
N TYR A 117 7.22 9.52 -4.86
CA TYR A 117 7.56 8.28 -5.57
C TYR A 117 7.70 7.09 -4.62
N ALA A 118 8.39 7.27 -3.48
CA ALA A 118 8.55 6.23 -2.48
C ALA A 118 7.19 5.76 -1.93
N PHE A 119 6.28 6.69 -1.67
CA PHE A 119 4.90 6.39 -1.25
C PHE A 119 4.15 5.58 -2.31
N GLY A 120 4.24 5.98 -3.58
CA GLY A 120 3.66 5.23 -4.69
C GLY A 120 4.29 3.85 -4.86
N ASN A 121 5.61 3.73 -4.71
CA ASN A 121 6.32 2.45 -4.82
C ASN A 121 5.88 1.45 -3.74
N ASP A 122 5.69 1.89 -2.50
CA ASP A 122 5.17 1.03 -1.43
C ASP A 122 3.75 0.53 -1.76
N ILE A 123 2.86 1.41 -2.19
CA ILE A 123 1.51 1.04 -2.64
C ILE A 123 1.59 0.01 -3.78
N GLY A 124 2.40 0.28 -4.80
CA GLY A 124 2.56 -0.59 -5.96
C GLY A 124 3.10 -1.97 -5.59
N TYR A 125 4.11 -2.02 -4.73
CA TYR A 125 4.65 -3.27 -4.21
C TYR A 125 3.57 -4.11 -3.51
N ASN A 126 2.82 -3.49 -2.60
CA ASN A 126 1.73 -4.18 -1.87
C ASN A 126 0.62 -4.67 -2.82
N ILE A 127 0.27 -3.90 -3.86
CA ILE A 127 -0.66 -4.34 -4.91
C ILE A 127 -0.10 -5.58 -5.62
N ALA A 128 1.17 -5.61 -5.98
CA ALA A 128 1.78 -6.78 -6.62
C ALA A 128 1.73 -8.02 -5.74
N GLN A 129 2.03 -7.88 -4.45
CA GLN A 129 2.00 -9.00 -3.49
C GLN A 129 0.58 -9.52 -3.19
N SER A 130 -0.44 -8.72 -3.42
CA SER A 130 -1.83 -9.07 -3.12
C SER A 130 -2.38 -10.24 -3.95
N GLY A 131 -1.78 -10.55 -5.10
CA GLY A 131 -2.27 -11.54 -6.07
C GLY A 131 -3.60 -11.16 -6.73
N MET A 132 -4.09 -9.94 -6.56
CA MET A 132 -5.34 -9.47 -7.16
C MET A 132 -5.17 -9.16 -8.65
N PRO A 133 -6.24 -9.33 -9.47
CA PRO A 133 -6.21 -9.02 -10.90
C PRO A 133 -6.40 -7.52 -11.14
N ILE A 134 -5.41 -6.70 -10.75
CA ILE A 134 -5.47 -5.25 -10.80
C ILE A 134 -5.03 -4.70 -12.17
N GLN A 135 -5.77 -3.72 -12.66
CA GLN A 135 -5.44 -2.89 -13.81
C GLN A 135 -4.95 -1.52 -13.33
N LEU A 136 -3.65 -1.28 -13.41
CA LEU A 136 -2.98 -0.11 -12.81
C LEU A 136 -3.46 1.23 -13.37
N VAL A 137 -3.90 1.25 -14.62
CA VAL A 137 -4.46 2.47 -15.23
C VAL A 137 -5.68 3.00 -14.45
N TRP A 138 -6.49 2.11 -13.87
CA TRP A 138 -7.65 2.49 -13.06
C TRP A 138 -7.29 2.95 -11.66
N ILE A 139 -6.16 2.47 -11.09
CA ILE A 139 -5.65 2.99 -9.82
C ILE A 139 -5.31 4.48 -9.97
N GLY A 140 -4.47 4.83 -10.95
CA GLY A 140 -4.06 6.21 -11.19
C GLY A 140 -5.24 7.13 -11.55
N GLU A 141 -6.12 6.66 -12.44
CA GLU A 141 -7.33 7.39 -12.84
C GLU A 141 -8.24 7.70 -11.63
N ALA A 142 -8.46 6.72 -10.75
CA ALA A 142 -9.32 6.89 -9.58
C ALA A 142 -8.72 7.86 -8.57
N MET A 143 -7.42 7.74 -8.27
CA MET A 143 -6.71 8.68 -7.38
C MET A 143 -6.82 10.11 -7.89
N GLN A 144 -6.63 10.31 -9.19
CA GLN A 144 -6.76 11.63 -9.82
C GLN A 144 -8.19 12.15 -9.75
N ASN A 145 -9.19 11.32 -10.06
CA ASN A 145 -10.60 11.70 -10.02
C ASN A 145 -11.05 12.12 -8.62
N VAL A 146 -10.60 11.43 -7.57
CA VAL A 146 -10.88 11.82 -6.18
C VAL A 146 -10.25 13.18 -5.88
N ARG A 147 -8.97 13.38 -6.20
CA ARG A 147 -8.29 14.67 -6.00
C ARG A 147 -9.02 15.81 -6.68
N ASP A 148 -9.48 15.59 -7.90
CA ASP A 148 -10.12 16.61 -8.72
C ASP A 148 -11.63 16.77 -8.44
N ASN A 149 -12.14 16.11 -7.36
CA ASN A 149 -13.57 16.08 -6.98
C ASN A 149 -14.48 15.57 -8.13
N ASN A 150 -13.99 14.65 -8.92
CA ASN A 150 -14.67 14.06 -10.07
C ASN A 150 -14.70 12.52 -10.00
N ALA A 151 -14.79 11.98 -8.78
CA ALA A 151 -14.82 10.54 -8.55
C ALA A 151 -16.07 9.91 -9.18
N LYS A 152 -15.88 8.76 -9.83
CA LYS A 152 -16.98 7.96 -10.45
C LYS A 152 -17.76 7.15 -9.42
N MET A 153 -17.22 6.98 -8.23
CA MET A 153 -17.84 6.31 -7.09
C MET A 153 -17.61 7.18 -5.85
N THR A 154 -18.65 7.35 -5.05
CA THR A 154 -18.55 7.97 -3.73
C THR A 154 -17.71 7.11 -2.78
N GLU A 155 -17.23 7.69 -1.70
CA GLU A 155 -16.48 6.95 -0.67
C GLU A 155 -17.29 5.78 -0.11
N ASP A 156 -18.60 5.97 0.15
CA ASP A 156 -19.47 4.90 0.62
C ASP A 156 -19.62 3.75 -0.39
N GLU A 157 -19.79 4.07 -1.68
CA GLU A 157 -19.84 3.05 -2.74
C GLU A 157 -18.52 2.28 -2.86
N VAL A 158 -17.39 2.97 -2.74
CA VAL A 158 -16.05 2.34 -2.72
C VAL A 158 -15.93 1.39 -1.54
N ASN A 159 -16.27 1.84 -0.34
CA ASN A 159 -16.19 1.04 0.88
C ASN A 159 -17.11 -0.19 0.82
N GLN A 160 -18.36 -0.02 0.36
CA GLN A 160 -19.30 -1.12 0.19
C GLN A 160 -18.81 -2.14 -0.84
N TYR A 161 -18.27 -1.67 -1.99
CA TYR A 161 -17.74 -2.56 -3.01
C TYR A 161 -16.53 -3.35 -2.52
N LEU A 162 -15.56 -2.70 -1.87
CA LEU A 162 -14.38 -3.35 -1.33
C LEU A 162 -14.75 -4.36 -0.23
N GLN A 163 -15.68 -4.00 0.66
CA GLN A 163 -16.20 -4.94 1.65
C GLN A 163 -16.83 -6.18 1.00
N TYR A 164 -17.71 -5.99 0.02
CA TYR A 164 -18.30 -7.09 -0.74
C TYR A 164 -17.22 -7.94 -1.43
N TYR A 165 -16.25 -7.31 -2.09
CA TYR A 165 -15.19 -8.03 -2.78
C TYR A 165 -14.37 -8.91 -1.83
N PHE A 166 -13.91 -8.36 -0.71
CA PHE A 166 -13.05 -9.08 0.22
C PHE A 166 -13.78 -10.08 1.10
N MET A 167 -15.02 -9.80 1.49
CA MET A 167 -15.76 -10.65 2.42
C MET A 167 -16.64 -11.71 1.73
N VAL A 168 -17.02 -11.50 0.47
CA VAL A 168 -17.96 -12.37 -0.24
C VAL A 168 -17.35 -12.92 -1.53
N LYS A 169 -17.02 -12.03 -2.48
CA LYS A 169 -16.65 -12.44 -3.84
C LYS A 169 -15.34 -13.22 -3.86
N ARG A 170 -14.28 -12.65 -3.35
CA ARG A 170 -12.94 -13.28 -3.35
C ARG A 170 -12.88 -14.59 -2.56
N PRO A 171 -13.49 -14.73 -1.35
CA PRO A 171 -13.57 -16.02 -0.67
C PRO A 171 -14.31 -17.08 -1.47
N ALA A 172 -15.41 -16.74 -2.14
CA ALA A 172 -16.15 -17.68 -2.97
C ALA A 172 -15.32 -18.15 -4.16
N GLU A 173 -14.68 -17.22 -4.90
CA GLU A 173 -13.78 -17.54 -6.02
C GLU A 173 -12.61 -18.44 -5.56
N ASN A 174 -12.01 -18.12 -4.42
CA ASN A 174 -10.92 -18.92 -3.84
C ASN A 174 -11.39 -20.32 -3.43
N ALA A 175 -12.60 -20.46 -2.88
CA ALA A 175 -13.16 -21.75 -2.50
C ALA A 175 -13.39 -22.64 -3.75
N GLU A 176 -13.94 -22.08 -4.83
CA GLU A 176 -14.13 -22.80 -6.08
C GLU A 176 -12.78 -23.21 -6.72
N ALA A 177 -11.82 -22.28 -6.78
CA ALA A 177 -10.48 -22.55 -7.30
C ALA A 177 -9.78 -23.64 -6.49
N SER A 178 -9.87 -23.57 -5.15
CA SER A 178 -9.30 -24.56 -4.23
C SER A 178 -9.93 -25.94 -4.42
N LYS A 179 -11.27 -26.00 -4.56
CA LYS A 179 -11.97 -27.26 -4.83
C LYS A 179 -11.50 -27.87 -6.14
N ALA A 180 -11.47 -27.12 -7.22
CA ALA A 180 -10.99 -27.58 -8.50
C ALA A 180 -9.54 -28.07 -8.47
N TRP A 181 -8.68 -27.33 -7.73
CA TRP A 181 -7.28 -27.71 -7.56
C TRP A 181 -7.14 -29.03 -6.74
N LEU A 182 -7.91 -29.19 -5.67
CA LEU A 182 -7.92 -30.40 -4.86
C LEU A 182 -8.38 -31.61 -5.68
N GLU A 183 -9.48 -31.50 -6.42
CA GLU A 183 -10.00 -32.58 -7.29
C GLU A 183 -8.97 -33.00 -8.35
N LYS A 184 -8.27 -32.04 -8.94
CA LYS A 184 -7.18 -32.30 -9.91
C LYS A 184 -5.97 -32.93 -9.24
N THR A 185 -5.63 -32.49 -8.03
CA THR A 185 -4.45 -32.96 -7.31
C THR A 185 -4.64 -34.35 -6.75
N GLU A 186 -5.84 -34.71 -6.26
CA GLU A 186 -6.17 -36.05 -5.78
C GLU A 186 -5.97 -37.13 -6.86
N LYS A 187 -6.14 -36.77 -8.13
CA LYS A 187 -5.95 -37.69 -9.27
C LYS A 187 -4.48 -37.87 -9.69
N LYS A 188 -3.54 -37.12 -9.10
CA LYS A 188 -2.12 -37.23 -9.44
C LYS A 188 -1.50 -38.50 -8.85
N SER A 189 -0.59 -39.12 -9.61
CA SER A 189 0.13 -40.32 -9.15
C SER A 189 0.92 -40.05 -7.87
N GLY A 190 0.78 -40.98 -6.90
CA GLY A 190 1.46 -40.92 -5.61
C GLY A 190 0.84 -39.99 -4.58
N VAL A 191 -0.25 -39.31 -4.91
CA VAL A 191 -1.01 -38.51 -3.95
C VAL A 191 -1.94 -39.43 -3.14
N LYS A 192 -1.95 -39.22 -1.84
CA LYS A 192 -2.83 -39.92 -0.88
C LYS A 192 -3.70 -38.92 -0.15
N LYS A 193 -4.87 -39.35 0.33
CA LYS A 193 -5.83 -38.53 1.06
C LYS A 193 -6.07 -39.13 2.44
N THR A 194 -6.03 -38.30 3.45
CA THR A 194 -6.41 -38.69 4.83
C THR A 194 -7.92 -38.63 5.01
N GLU A 195 -8.43 -39.18 6.11
CA GLU A 195 -9.86 -39.08 6.48
C GLU A 195 -10.29 -37.62 6.69
N SER A 196 -9.38 -36.74 7.16
CA SER A 196 -9.63 -35.30 7.28
C SER A 196 -9.63 -34.52 5.97
N GLY A 197 -9.33 -35.19 4.82
CA GLY A 197 -9.28 -34.58 3.51
C GLY A 197 -7.94 -33.99 3.12
N LEU A 198 -6.90 -34.06 3.95
CA LEU A 198 -5.56 -33.61 3.62
C LEU A 198 -4.98 -34.47 2.47
N LEU A 199 -4.51 -33.81 1.42
CA LEU A 199 -3.76 -34.47 0.35
C LEU A 199 -2.26 -34.36 0.63
N TYR A 200 -1.56 -35.48 0.52
CA TYR A 200 -0.12 -35.52 0.68
C TYR A 200 0.55 -36.44 -0.34
N LYS A 201 1.80 -36.18 -0.62
CA LYS A 201 2.64 -37.04 -1.46
C LYS A 201 3.97 -37.23 -0.76
N VAL A 202 4.36 -38.49 -0.59
CA VAL A 202 5.70 -38.83 -0.09
C VAL A 202 6.67 -38.72 -1.27
N THR A 203 7.58 -37.77 -1.20
CA THR A 203 8.62 -37.54 -2.22
C THR A 203 9.90 -38.31 -1.91
N ASP A 204 10.18 -38.50 -0.61
CA ASP A 204 11.27 -39.30 -0.07
C ASP A 204 10.75 -40.00 1.19
N ALA A 205 10.91 -41.31 1.27
CA ALA A 205 10.47 -42.09 2.44
C ALA A 205 11.35 -41.86 3.67
N GLY A 206 12.56 -41.31 3.47
CA GLY A 206 13.51 -41.11 4.56
C GLY A 206 13.98 -42.37 5.21
N ASP A 207 14.63 -42.23 6.37
CA ASP A 207 15.08 -43.35 7.22
C ASP A 207 14.03 -43.61 8.34
N ALA A 208 13.36 -44.76 8.26
CA ALA A 208 12.34 -45.14 9.22
C ALA A 208 12.87 -45.35 10.67
N SER A 209 14.21 -45.44 10.85
CA SER A 209 14.83 -45.50 12.16
C SER A 209 14.90 -44.14 12.87
N VAL A 210 14.78 -43.07 12.12
CA VAL A 210 14.84 -41.67 12.59
C VAL A 210 13.42 -41.09 12.56
N MET A 211 12.61 -41.38 13.56
CA MET A 211 11.25 -40.90 13.69
C MET A 211 11.04 -40.19 15.02
N PRO A 212 10.24 -39.13 15.09
CA PRO A 212 9.80 -38.57 16.36
C PRO A 212 9.01 -39.64 17.13
N LYS A 213 9.34 -39.80 18.40
CA LYS A 213 8.75 -40.84 19.27
C LYS A 213 7.92 -40.23 20.41
N ASP A 214 8.14 -38.97 20.71
CA ASP A 214 7.45 -38.24 21.77
C ASP A 214 6.77 -37.00 21.18
N PRO A 215 5.56 -36.63 21.65
CA PRO A 215 4.89 -35.38 21.19
C PRO A 215 5.70 -34.10 21.41
N ARG A 216 6.74 -34.13 22.23
CA ARG A 216 7.66 -33.03 22.51
C ARG A 216 8.87 -33.00 21.58
N ASP A 217 9.03 -33.98 20.71
CA ASP A 217 10.13 -34.01 19.74
C ASP A 217 9.98 -32.86 18.74
N VAL A 218 11.10 -32.19 18.50
CA VAL A 218 11.13 -31.05 17.57
C VAL A 218 11.45 -31.55 16.17
N VAL A 219 10.60 -31.22 15.20
CA VAL A 219 10.82 -31.50 13.78
C VAL A 219 11.01 -30.20 13.00
N LYS A 220 11.92 -30.20 12.02
CA LYS A 220 12.11 -29.08 11.11
C LYS A 220 11.27 -29.31 9.86
N VAL A 221 10.40 -28.35 9.55
CA VAL A 221 9.53 -28.38 8.36
C VAL A 221 9.80 -27.15 7.48
N HIS A 222 9.52 -27.30 6.18
CA HIS A 222 9.46 -26.21 5.21
C HIS A 222 8.03 -26.13 4.66
N TYR A 223 7.47 -24.94 4.58
CA TYR A 223 6.12 -24.67 4.06
C TYR A 223 6.08 -23.36 3.27
#